data_a3259cb6c3d195e862d74b5129529b9f
#
_entry.id   a3259cb6c3d195e862d74b5129529b9f
#
_cell.length_a   1.000
_cell.length_b   1.000
_cell.length_c   1.000
_cell.angle_alpha   90.00
_cell.angle_beta   90.00
_cell.angle_gamma   90.00
#
_symmetry.space_group_name_H-M   'P 1'
#
loop_
_entity.id
_entity.type
_entity.pdbx_description
1 polymer ?
#
loop_
_entity_poly.entity_id
_entity_poly.type
_entity_poly.pdbx_seq_one_letter_code
_entity_poly.pdbx_strand_id
1 'polypeptide(L)'
;MNPFEFSIPQNIIVGAGTLAKLPECAKKMGGTHAMILSGPTLKKMGVVDKAADSLKAAGIANPSVTTVEKATESYLASGADFFVALGGGSPMDVAKAVGVTAKYGGSITEYEGAHKVPGKIVPLIAIPTTAGTGSEVTAFSVITDHSRDYKLTVFSYELLPEYAILDPELLTSAPASVAAACG
;
A
#
# COMPACT_ATOMS: atom_id res chain seq x y z
N MET A 1 25.51 8.01 23.63
CA MET A 1 24.66 7.49 22.55
C MET A 1 24.19 8.70 21.75
N ASN A 2 24.34 8.70 20.43
CA ASN A 2 23.81 9.80 19.61
C ASN A 2 22.29 9.75 19.64
N PRO A 3 21.59 10.89 19.65
CA PRO A 3 20.15 10.91 19.57
C PRO A 3 19.68 10.30 18.25
N PHE A 4 18.60 9.53 18.28
CA PHE A 4 17.97 8.96 17.09
C PHE A 4 16.45 9.05 17.24
N GLU A 5 15.77 9.09 16.09
CA GLU A 5 14.32 9.07 15.99
C GLU A 5 13.87 7.72 15.41
N PHE A 6 12.82 7.13 16.00
CA PHE A 6 12.18 5.93 15.52
C PHE A 6 10.72 6.22 15.20
N SER A 7 10.33 5.99 13.95
CA SER A 7 8.95 6.22 13.49
C SER A 7 8.40 4.98 12.80
N ILE A 8 7.21 4.57 13.20
CA ILE A 8 6.47 3.42 12.65
C ILE A 8 5.05 3.85 12.27
N PRO A 9 4.31 3.05 11.45
CA PRO A 9 2.88 3.25 11.26
C PRO A 9 2.16 3.28 12.60
N GLN A 10 1.09 4.05 12.69
CA GLN A 10 0.33 4.21 13.95
C GLN A 10 -0.27 2.88 14.43
N ASN A 11 -0.66 1.99 13.50
CA ASN A 11 -1.31 0.73 13.84
C ASN A 11 -0.74 -0.44 13.04
N ILE A 12 -0.19 -1.43 13.75
CA ILE A 12 0.26 -2.70 13.16
C ILE A 12 -0.58 -3.82 13.76
N ILE A 13 -1.24 -4.62 12.92
CA ILE A 13 -2.07 -5.76 13.30
C ILE A 13 -1.40 -7.02 12.80
N VAL A 14 -1.06 -7.93 13.69
CA VAL A 14 -0.32 -9.17 13.37
C VAL A 14 -1.12 -10.39 13.83
N GLY A 15 -1.27 -11.38 12.95
CA GLY A 15 -1.87 -12.66 13.30
C GLY A 15 -2.54 -13.36 12.13
N ALA A 16 -2.74 -14.68 12.24
CA ALA A 16 -3.45 -15.47 11.25
C ALA A 16 -4.92 -15.01 11.12
N GLY A 17 -5.39 -14.86 9.88
CA GLY A 17 -6.74 -14.41 9.57
C GLY A 17 -7.00 -12.93 9.81
N THR A 18 -5.96 -12.11 10.09
CA THR A 18 -6.14 -10.67 10.36
C THR A 18 -6.58 -9.86 9.15
N LEU A 19 -6.55 -10.41 7.94
CA LEU A 19 -7.21 -9.81 6.79
C LEU A 19 -8.69 -9.46 7.09
N ALA A 20 -9.36 -10.24 7.94
CA ALA A 20 -10.74 -9.97 8.38
C ALA A 20 -10.90 -8.64 9.15
N LYS A 21 -9.80 -8.03 9.63
CA LYS A 21 -9.80 -6.71 10.28
C LYS A 21 -9.80 -5.54 9.30
N LEU A 22 -9.61 -5.78 8.01
CA LEU A 22 -9.57 -4.74 6.98
C LEU A 22 -10.77 -3.78 7.02
N PRO A 23 -12.03 -4.24 7.11
CA PRO A 23 -13.18 -3.33 7.19
C PRO A 23 -13.20 -2.48 8.47
N GLU A 24 -12.75 -3.04 9.60
CA GLU A 24 -12.66 -2.31 10.86
C GLU A 24 -11.62 -1.17 10.76
N CYS A 25 -10.44 -1.46 10.18
CA CYS A 25 -9.40 -0.47 9.96
C CYS A 25 -9.89 0.66 9.04
N ALA A 26 -10.54 0.31 7.93
CA ALA A 26 -11.09 1.28 6.99
C ALA A 26 -12.12 2.21 7.66
N LYS A 27 -13.02 1.67 8.47
CA LYS A 27 -14.01 2.47 9.23
C LYS A 27 -13.35 3.38 10.25
N LYS A 28 -12.32 2.92 10.96
CA LYS A 28 -11.57 3.73 11.94
C LYS A 28 -10.85 4.91 11.30
N MET A 29 -10.41 4.76 10.04
CA MET A 29 -9.83 5.86 9.26
C MET A 29 -10.88 6.82 8.69
N GLY A 30 -12.18 6.48 8.79
CA GLY A 30 -13.27 7.24 8.15
C GLY A 30 -13.40 6.96 6.65
N GLY A 31 -12.78 5.90 6.14
CA GLY A 31 -12.81 5.54 4.73
C GLY A 31 -14.20 5.06 4.27
N THR A 32 -14.67 5.57 3.14
CA THR A 32 -15.97 5.26 2.54
C THR A 32 -15.88 4.59 1.18
N HIS A 33 -14.81 4.91 0.42
CA HIS A 33 -14.56 4.38 -0.92
C HIS A 33 -13.12 3.88 -1.03
N ALA A 34 -12.96 2.57 -1.16
CA ALA A 34 -11.65 1.95 -1.25
C ALA A 34 -11.13 1.84 -2.69
N MET A 35 -9.83 2.05 -2.90
CA MET A 35 -9.13 1.54 -4.07
C MET A 35 -8.12 0.49 -3.65
N ILE A 36 -8.23 -0.72 -4.22
CA ILE A 36 -7.31 -1.83 -3.97
C ILE A 36 -6.25 -1.86 -5.07
N LEU A 37 -4.99 -1.65 -4.69
CA LEU A 37 -3.83 -1.81 -5.55
C LEU A 37 -3.22 -3.19 -5.32
N SER A 38 -3.13 -4.00 -6.38
CA SER A 38 -2.61 -5.36 -6.28
C SER A 38 -2.04 -5.84 -7.60
N GLY A 39 -1.23 -6.89 -7.53
CA GLY A 39 -0.74 -7.59 -8.71
C GLY A 39 -1.76 -8.58 -9.30
N PRO A 40 -1.62 -8.95 -10.59
CA PRO A 40 -2.56 -9.83 -11.28
C PRO A 40 -2.62 -11.25 -10.68
N THR A 41 -1.53 -11.71 -10.08
CA THR A 41 -1.45 -13.04 -9.45
C THR A 41 -2.42 -13.16 -8.27
N LEU A 42 -2.43 -12.20 -7.36
CA LEU A 42 -3.32 -12.21 -6.20
C LEU A 42 -4.80 -12.07 -6.60
N LYS A 43 -5.07 -11.36 -7.70
CA LYS A 43 -6.41 -11.31 -8.28
C LYS A 43 -6.85 -12.69 -8.77
N LYS A 44 -5.99 -13.40 -9.53
CA LYS A 44 -6.28 -14.76 -10.00
C LYS A 44 -6.45 -15.77 -8.85
N MET A 45 -5.78 -15.56 -7.73
CA MET A 45 -5.90 -16.40 -6.54
C MET A 45 -7.14 -16.08 -5.68
N GLY A 46 -7.94 -15.08 -6.04
CA GLY A 46 -9.14 -14.68 -5.30
C GLY A 46 -8.88 -13.89 -4.01
N VAL A 47 -7.61 -13.61 -3.66
CA VAL A 47 -7.27 -12.86 -2.44
C VAL A 47 -7.79 -11.43 -2.50
N VAL A 48 -7.68 -10.80 -3.68
CA VAL A 48 -8.20 -9.46 -3.94
C VAL A 48 -9.71 -9.42 -3.81
N ASP A 49 -10.41 -10.44 -4.34
CA ASP A 49 -11.87 -10.53 -4.27
C ASP A 49 -12.34 -10.71 -2.83
N LYS A 50 -11.65 -11.55 -2.03
CA LYS A 50 -11.92 -11.71 -0.60
C LYS A 50 -11.82 -10.38 0.15
N ALA A 51 -10.79 -9.59 -0.12
CA ALA A 51 -10.63 -8.26 0.47
C ALA A 51 -11.75 -7.30 0.03
N ALA A 52 -12.06 -7.26 -1.27
CA ALA A 52 -13.11 -6.41 -1.82
C ALA A 52 -14.49 -6.76 -1.26
N ASP A 53 -14.82 -8.04 -1.18
CA ASP A 53 -16.12 -8.51 -0.66
C ASP A 53 -16.26 -8.20 0.85
N SER A 54 -15.18 -8.29 1.62
CA SER A 54 -15.21 -7.93 3.04
C SER A 54 -15.49 -6.43 3.24
N LEU A 55 -14.92 -5.57 2.41
CA LEU A 55 -15.19 -4.13 2.43
C LEU A 55 -16.64 -3.82 2.03
N LYS A 56 -17.15 -4.44 0.96
CA LYS A 56 -18.55 -4.30 0.53
C LYS A 56 -19.54 -4.74 1.61
N ALA A 57 -19.30 -5.89 2.23
CA ALA A 57 -20.12 -6.39 3.33
C ALA A 57 -20.18 -5.45 4.52
N ALA A 58 -19.14 -4.63 4.72
CA ALA A 58 -19.06 -3.61 5.75
C ALA A 58 -19.70 -2.26 5.35
N GLY A 59 -20.23 -2.14 4.14
CA GLY A 59 -20.87 -0.92 3.63
C GLY A 59 -19.88 0.10 3.05
N ILE A 60 -18.64 -0.31 2.77
CA ILE A 60 -17.67 0.54 2.05
C ILE A 60 -17.96 0.40 0.56
N ALA A 61 -18.29 1.53 -0.07
CA ALA A 61 -18.81 1.53 -1.43
C ALA A 61 -17.72 1.18 -2.45
N ASN A 62 -18.13 0.40 -3.47
CA ASN A 62 -17.41 0.12 -4.72
C ASN A 62 -15.89 0.02 -4.61
N PRO A 63 -15.33 -0.97 -3.87
CA PRO A 63 -13.89 -1.16 -3.90
C PRO A 63 -13.47 -1.39 -5.35
N SER A 64 -12.84 -0.40 -5.97
CA SER A 64 -12.24 -0.54 -7.29
C SER A 64 -10.91 -1.28 -7.16
N VAL A 65 -10.63 -2.13 -8.14
CA VAL A 65 -9.35 -2.87 -8.20
C VAL A 65 -8.57 -2.36 -9.40
N THR A 66 -7.33 -1.97 -9.18
CA THR A 66 -6.45 -1.51 -10.25
C THR A 66 -5.08 -2.16 -10.18
N THR A 67 -4.40 -2.17 -11.32
CA THR A 67 -2.99 -2.54 -11.41
C THR A 67 -2.10 -1.32 -11.20
N VAL A 68 -0.83 -1.58 -10.95
CA VAL A 68 0.18 -0.55 -10.69
C VAL A 68 0.27 0.47 -11.84
N GLU A 69 0.16 -0.01 -13.10
CA GLU A 69 0.32 0.82 -14.30
C GLU A 69 -0.81 1.84 -14.51
N LYS A 70 -1.99 1.55 -13.96
CA LYS A 70 -3.20 2.38 -14.13
C LYS A 70 -3.63 3.09 -12.86
N ALA A 71 -2.84 3.03 -11.80
CA ALA A 71 -3.27 3.43 -10.48
C ALA A 71 -3.69 4.90 -10.39
N THR A 72 -2.93 5.83 -10.98
CA THR A 72 -3.23 7.27 -10.91
C THR A 72 -4.53 7.61 -11.65
N GLU A 73 -4.67 7.15 -12.90
CA GLU A 73 -5.87 7.41 -13.69
C GLU A 73 -7.12 6.81 -13.03
N SER A 74 -6.98 5.55 -12.56
CA SER A 74 -8.06 4.84 -11.87
C SER A 74 -8.46 5.54 -10.58
N TYR A 75 -7.51 6.07 -9.81
CA TYR A 75 -7.82 6.80 -8.58
C TYR A 75 -8.65 8.06 -8.87
N LEU A 76 -8.20 8.89 -9.80
CA LEU A 76 -8.90 10.12 -10.16
C LEU A 76 -10.32 9.89 -10.68
N ALA A 77 -10.55 8.74 -11.36
CA ALA A 77 -11.85 8.37 -11.89
C ALA A 77 -12.78 7.66 -10.88
N SER A 78 -12.23 7.09 -9.80
CA SER A 78 -12.97 6.18 -8.91
C SER A 78 -13.75 6.87 -7.79
N GLY A 79 -13.39 8.08 -7.41
CA GLY A 79 -13.89 8.74 -6.20
C GLY A 79 -13.43 8.05 -4.89
N ALA A 80 -12.38 7.23 -4.94
CA ALA A 80 -11.82 6.59 -3.76
C ALA A 80 -11.22 7.64 -2.81
N ASP A 81 -11.35 7.39 -1.50
CA ASP A 81 -10.84 8.26 -0.44
C ASP A 81 -9.70 7.61 0.36
N PHE A 82 -9.42 6.33 0.13
CA PHE A 82 -8.28 5.64 0.69
C PHE A 82 -7.80 4.47 -0.18
N PHE A 83 -6.54 4.05 0.05
CA PHE A 83 -5.93 2.90 -0.61
C PHE A 83 -5.87 1.66 0.29
N VAL A 84 -6.00 0.50 -0.35
CA VAL A 84 -5.58 -0.80 0.19
C VAL A 84 -4.49 -1.34 -0.73
N ALA A 85 -3.24 -1.33 -0.30
CA ALA A 85 -2.15 -1.95 -1.03
C ALA A 85 -1.98 -3.40 -0.58
N LEU A 86 -2.36 -4.35 -1.44
CA LEU A 86 -2.35 -5.78 -1.16
C LEU A 86 -1.34 -6.47 -2.07
N GLY A 87 -0.23 -6.93 -1.50
CA GLY A 87 0.82 -7.58 -2.28
C GLY A 87 2.22 -7.50 -1.68
N GLY A 88 3.24 -7.57 -2.51
CA GLY A 88 4.63 -7.33 -2.13
C GLY A 88 4.96 -5.84 -2.04
N GLY A 89 6.26 -5.48 -2.08
CA GLY A 89 6.71 -4.10 -2.00
C GLY A 89 6.15 -3.19 -3.11
N SER A 90 6.13 -3.68 -4.36
CA SER A 90 5.73 -2.85 -5.51
C SER A 90 4.33 -2.24 -5.42
N PRO A 91 3.24 -2.96 -5.11
CA PRO A 91 1.92 -2.36 -4.92
C PRO A 91 1.89 -1.30 -3.81
N MET A 92 2.66 -1.50 -2.73
CA MET A 92 2.74 -0.56 -1.61
C MET A 92 3.49 0.71 -2.01
N ASP A 93 4.62 0.57 -2.67
CA ASP A 93 5.43 1.69 -3.13
C ASP A 93 4.68 2.55 -4.15
N VAL A 94 3.94 1.90 -5.07
CA VAL A 94 3.07 2.61 -6.00
C VAL A 94 1.91 3.29 -5.28
N ALA A 95 1.26 2.63 -4.31
CA ALA A 95 0.19 3.27 -3.54
C ALA A 95 0.67 4.54 -2.84
N LYS A 96 1.87 4.51 -2.26
CA LYS A 96 2.51 5.69 -1.66
C LYS A 96 2.76 6.79 -2.70
N ALA A 97 3.37 6.44 -3.85
CA ALA A 97 3.66 7.41 -4.90
C ALA A 97 2.38 8.05 -5.48
N VAL A 98 1.36 7.23 -5.79
CA VAL A 98 0.05 7.71 -6.24
C VAL A 98 -0.62 8.55 -5.16
N GLY A 99 -0.50 8.17 -3.89
CA GLY A 99 -1.02 8.94 -2.77
C GLY A 99 -0.43 10.34 -2.65
N VAL A 100 0.85 10.51 -3.04
CA VAL A 100 1.49 11.83 -3.16
C VAL A 100 0.91 12.61 -4.33
N THR A 101 1.00 12.06 -5.55
CA THR A 101 0.65 12.77 -6.78
C THR A 101 -0.86 13.06 -6.88
N ALA A 102 -1.70 12.18 -6.35
CA ALA A 102 -3.14 12.38 -6.30
C ALA A 102 -3.55 13.54 -5.38
N LYS A 103 -2.81 13.76 -4.30
CA LYS A 103 -3.12 14.78 -3.31
C LYS A 103 -2.45 16.13 -3.59
N TYR A 104 -1.22 16.10 -4.09
CA TYR A 104 -0.40 17.30 -4.25
C TYR A 104 -0.12 17.65 -5.71
N GLY A 105 -0.50 16.78 -6.65
CA GLY A 105 -0.27 17.00 -8.08
C GLY A 105 1.17 16.70 -8.50
N GLY A 106 1.51 17.11 -9.72
CA GLY A 106 2.86 16.96 -10.28
C GLY A 106 3.27 15.53 -10.63
N SER A 107 4.52 15.37 -11.01
CA SER A 107 5.15 14.07 -11.24
C SER A 107 5.81 13.58 -9.96
N ILE A 108 5.81 12.25 -9.73
CA ILE A 108 6.52 11.66 -8.59
C ILE A 108 8.03 11.98 -8.60
N THR A 109 8.60 12.30 -9.76
CA THR A 109 10.00 12.72 -9.91
C THR A 109 10.31 14.04 -9.19
N GLU A 110 9.33 14.91 -9.00
CA GLU A 110 9.48 16.18 -8.29
C GLU A 110 9.70 15.96 -6.77
N TYR A 111 9.20 14.85 -6.26
CA TYR A 111 9.32 14.44 -4.86
C TYR A 111 10.52 13.54 -4.58
N GLU A 112 11.37 13.24 -5.60
CA GLU A 112 12.57 12.41 -5.45
C GLU A 112 13.51 12.96 -4.38
N GLY A 113 13.99 12.08 -3.51
CA GLY A 113 14.86 12.42 -2.37
C GLY A 113 14.11 12.48 -1.05
N ALA A 114 14.61 13.29 -0.11
CA ALA A 114 14.12 13.30 1.26
C ALA A 114 13.25 14.51 1.58
N HIS A 115 12.13 14.26 2.30
CA HIS A 115 11.28 15.28 2.92
C HIS A 115 10.69 16.34 1.97
N LYS A 116 10.46 15.97 0.71
CA LYS A 116 9.83 16.87 -0.27
C LYS A 116 8.31 16.72 -0.33
N VAL A 117 7.73 15.71 0.31
CA VAL A 117 6.28 15.52 0.37
C VAL A 117 5.69 16.52 1.36
N PRO A 118 4.72 17.37 0.95
CA PRO A 118 4.27 18.50 1.78
C PRO A 118 3.49 18.11 3.04
N GLY A 119 2.99 16.88 3.13
CA GLY A 119 2.19 16.38 4.26
C GLY A 119 1.63 15.00 3.98
N LYS A 120 0.76 14.49 4.85
CA LYS A 120 0.16 13.17 4.75
C LYS A 120 -0.41 12.89 3.37
N ILE A 121 -0.11 11.72 2.84
CA ILE A 121 -0.65 11.22 1.56
C ILE A 121 -2.12 10.82 1.70
N VAL A 122 -2.74 10.32 0.64
CA VAL A 122 -4.03 9.62 0.72
C VAL A 122 -3.91 8.48 1.72
N PRO A 123 -4.87 8.32 2.66
CA PRO A 123 -4.82 7.26 3.67
C PRO A 123 -4.58 5.88 3.07
N LEU A 124 -3.71 5.08 3.68
CA LEU A 124 -3.25 3.81 3.15
C LEU A 124 -3.31 2.71 4.21
N ILE A 125 -3.92 1.57 3.84
CA ILE A 125 -3.80 0.29 4.54
C ILE A 125 -2.86 -0.59 3.72
N ALA A 126 -1.75 -1.04 4.31
CA ALA A 126 -0.77 -1.92 3.68
C ALA A 126 -0.94 -3.37 4.17
N ILE A 127 -1.03 -4.32 3.23
CA ILE A 127 -1.24 -5.74 3.51
C ILE A 127 -0.19 -6.55 2.74
N PRO A 128 0.95 -6.89 3.36
CA PRO A 128 2.02 -7.63 2.69
C PRO A 128 1.62 -9.08 2.44
N THR A 129 2.04 -9.62 1.28
CA THR A 129 1.92 -11.03 0.91
C THR A 129 3.28 -11.67 0.61
N THR A 130 4.38 -10.93 0.81
CA THR A 130 5.76 -11.40 0.74
C THR A 130 6.52 -10.91 1.96
N ALA A 131 7.39 -11.74 2.51
CA ALA A 131 8.29 -11.35 3.59
C ALA A 131 9.43 -10.46 3.07
N GLY A 132 10.09 -9.72 3.96
CA GLY A 132 11.40 -9.10 3.75
C GLY A 132 11.39 -7.68 3.20
N THR A 133 10.35 -7.20 2.50
CA THR A 133 10.38 -5.86 1.89
C THR A 133 10.25 -4.73 2.90
N GLY A 134 9.46 -4.93 3.96
CA GLY A 134 9.19 -3.92 5.00
C GLY A 134 8.42 -2.69 4.50
N SER A 135 7.94 -2.68 3.25
CA SER A 135 7.30 -1.50 2.68
C SER A 135 6.03 -1.09 3.43
N GLU A 136 5.37 -2.02 4.11
CA GLU A 136 4.20 -1.78 4.97
C GLU A 136 4.51 -0.93 6.20
N VAL A 137 5.78 -0.85 6.61
CA VAL A 137 6.22 -0.12 7.82
C VAL A 137 7.33 0.89 7.54
N THR A 138 7.64 1.17 6.28
CA THR A 138 8.71 2.11 5.91
C THR A 138 8.18 3.42 5.35
N ALA A 139 8.97 4.48 5.53
CA ALA A 139 8.74 5.82 5.01
C ALA A 139 9.30 6.01 3.57
N PHE A 140 9.53 4.92 2.85
CA PHE A 140 10.10 4.93 1.51
C PHE A 140 9.06 4.50 0.47
N SER A 141 9.22 5.04 -0.75
CA SER A 141 8.60 4.55 -1.97
C SER A 141 9.67 4.46 -3.05
N VAL A 142 9.89 3.26 -3.60
CA VAL A 142 10.91 2.99 -4.63
C VAL A 142 10.20 2.63 -5.93
N ILE A 143 10.30 3.51 -6.92
CA ILE A 143 9.62 3.40 -8.21
C ILE A 143 10.66 3.23 -9.31
N THR A 144 10.43 2.28 -10.22
CA THR A 144 11.27 2.15 -11.42
C THR A 144 10.84 3.19 -12.45
N ASP A 145 11.71 4.10 -12.77
CA ASP A 145 11.55 5.01 -13.90
C ASP A 145 12.17 4.37 -15.15
N HIS A 146 11.31 3.79 -15.97
CA HIS A 146 11.74 3.11 -17.19
C HIS A 146 12.33 4.06 -18.25
N SER A 147 12.05 5.36 -18.17
CA SER A 147 12.59 6.34 -19.12
C SER A 147 14.06 6.62 -18.87
N ARG A 148 14.51 6.47 -17.63
CA ARG A 148 15.88 6.72 -17.18
C ARG A 148 16.63 5.43 -16.80
N ASP A 149 15.99 4.26 -16.87
CA ASP A 149 16.49 2.99 -16.33
C ASP A 149 17.03 3.15 -14.89
N TYR A 150 16.22 3.80 -14.04
CA TYR A 150 16.62 4.27 -12.74
C TYR A 150 15.56 3.94 -11.67
N LYS A 151 16.01 3.61 -10.47
CA LYS A 151 15.13 3.46 -9.30
C LYS A 151 15.04 4.77 -8.54
N LEU A 152 13.97 5.50 -8.80
CA LEU A 152 13.62 6.72 -8.07
C LEU A 152 13.18 6.37 -6.65
N THR A 153 13.71 7.10 -5.67
CA THR A 153 13.35 6.91 -4.27
C THR A 153 12.77 8.20 -3.69
N VAL A 154 11.59 8.09 -3.10
CA VAL A 154 10.97 9.14 -2.30
C VAL A 154 11.03 8.73 -0.84
N PHE A 155 11.56 9.58 0.02
CA PHE A 155 11.60 9.39 1.46
C PHE A 155 10.84 10.51 2.18
N SER A 156 9.81 10.13 2.95
CA SER A 156 9.12 11.05 3.86
C SER A 156 8.30 10.25 4.87
N TYR A 157 8.26 10.65 6.12
CA TYR A 157 7.35 10.06 7.13
C TYR A 157 5.87 10.19 6.76
N GLU A 158 5.55 11.11 5.87
CA GLU A 158 4.19 11.31 5.34
C GLU A 158 3.71 10.13 4.47
N LEU A 159 4.63 9.25 4.02
CA LEU A 159 4.34 8.04 3.26
C LEU A 159 3.94 6.84 4.13
N LEU A 160 4.10 6.93 5.45
CA LEU A 160 3.79 5.82 6.34
C LEU A 160 2.31 5.45 6.26
N PRO A 161 1.96 4.16 6.03
CA PRO A 161 0.59 3.70 6.06
C PRO A 161 -0.08 3.97 7.41
N GLU A 162 -1.38 4.22 7.42
CA GLU A 162 -2.17 4.34 8.67
C GLU A 162 -2.31 2.99 9.39
N TYR A 163 -2.41 1.91 8.59
CA TYR A 163 -2.48 0.54 9.07
C TYR A 163 -1.56 -0.38 8.29
N ALA A 164 -0.88 -1.27 8.98
CA ALA A 164 -0.22 -2.45 8.43
C ALA A 164 -0.92 -3.71 8.96
N ILE A 165 -1.48 -4.55 8.08
CA ILE A 165 -2.13 -5.81 8.44
C ILE A 165 -1.22 -6.96 8.00
N LEU A 166 -0.55 -7.59 8.95
CA LEU A 166 0.40 -8.66 8.73
C LEU A 166 -0.26 -10.01 9.02
N ASP A 167 -0.84 -10.60 7.98
CA ASP A 167 -1.51 -11.90 8.03
C ASP A 167 -0.58 -12.98 7.46
N PRO A 168 0.01 -13.86 8.28
CA PRO A 168 0.94 -14.88 7.81
C PRO A 168 0.29 -15.88 6.84
N GLU A 169 -1.04 -16.04 6.85
CA GLU A 169 -1.72 -16.92 5.88
C GLU A 169 -1.59 -16.39 4.45
N LEU A 170 -1.46 -15.07 4.26
CA LEU A 170 -1.29 -14.48 2.94
C LEU A 170 0.12 -14.72 2.36
N LEU A 171 1.13 -14.92 3.21
CA LEU A 171 2.49 -15.18 2.77
C LEU A 171 2.64 -16.58 2.15
N THR A 172 1.76 -17.51 2.49
CA THR A 172 1.74 -18.86 1.89
C THR A 172 1.41 -18.85 0.40
N SER A 173 0.89 -17.72 -0.11
CA SER A 173 0.62 -17.52 -1.53
C SER A 173 1.90 -17.35 -2.37
N ALA A 174 3.02 -16.98 -1.75
CA ALA A 174 4.30 -16.83 -2.42
C ALA A 174 5.01 -18.20 -2.58
N PRO A 175 5.69 -18.46 -3.72
CA PRO A 175 6.54 -19.65 -3.86
C PRO A 175 7.61 -19.69 -2.78
N ALA A 176 7.97 -20.89 -2.32
CA ALA A 176 8.98 -21.07 -1.28
C ALA A 176 10.34 -20.42 -1.65
N SER A 177 10.70 -20.43 -2.94
CA SER A 177 11.89 -19.76 -3.45
C SER A 177 11.86 -18.23 -3.26
N VAL A 178 10.70 -17.61 -3.37
CA VAL A 178 10.52 -16.17 -3.11
C VAL A 178 10.63 -15.89 -1.63
N ALA A 179 9.99 -16.70 -0.78
CA ALA A 179 10.09 -16.57 0.67
C ALA A 179 11.54 -16.72 1.15
N ALA A 180 12.28 -17.70 0.63
CA ALA A 180 13.69 -17.92 0.97
C ALA A 180 14.62 -16.80 0.48
N ALA A 181 14.30 -16.14 -0.65
CA ALA A 181 15.12 -15.05 -1.17
C ALA A 181 14.86 -13.71 -0.46
N CYS A 182 13.69 -13.55 0.16
CA CYS A 182 13.28 -12.30 0.83
C CYS A 182 13.47 -12.35 2.37
N GLY A 183 13.52 -13.52 2.96
CA GLY A 183 13.76 -13.77 4.39
C GLY A 183 15.22 -13.99 4.65
#